data_1feb4fe11be7d7cf25628d5424fd56f5
#
_entry.id   1feb4fe11be7d7cf25628d5424fd56f5
#
_cell.length_a   1.000
_cell.length_b   1.000
_cell.length_c   1.000
_cell.angle_alpha   90.00
_cell.angle_beta   90.00
_cell.angle_gamma   90.00
#
_symmetry.space_group_name_H-M   'P 1'
#
loop_
_entity.id
_entity.type
_entity.pdbx_description
1 polymer ?
#
loop_
_entity_poly.entity_id
_entity_poly.type
_entity_poly.pdbx_seq_one_letter_code
_entity_poly.pdbx_strand_id
1 'polypeptide(L)'
;DMLRLAGAELVEVPAQPYKNPNNYVRYSGRLAEELARTEPNGAIWANQFDNTANRHAHIETTGPEIWDQTGGRVDGFTCAVGSGGTLAGVAMALQPKGVKIGLADPEGAALYSFYTSGEFDSPGSSITEGIGQGRITANLEGFTPDMAWRIPDSEALPVIFDLLEHEGLCLGGSSGINVAGAIRMAREMGPGHTIVTVLCDYGTRYQTKLFNPDFLRAKGLPVPHWMARKAAPLPEVYQD
;
A
#
# COMPACT_ATOMS: atom_id res chain seq x y z
N ASP A 1 -8.10 12.97 12.58
CA ASP A 1 -7.59 14.29 13.04
C ASP A 1 -6.88 15.06 11.92
N MET A 2 -5.91 14.51 11.18
CA MET A 2 -5.16 15.21 10.13
C MET A 2 -6.05 15.82 9.03
N LEU A 3 -7.08 15.12 8.57
CA LEU A 3 -8.01 15.67 7.57
C LEU A 3 -8.75 16.90 8.10
N ARG A 4 -9.20 16.87 9.37
CA ARG A 4 -9.84 18.02 10.00
C ARG A 4 -8.89 19.19 10.15
N LEU A 5 -7.62 18.94 10.51
CA LEU A 5 -6.58 19.98 10.58
C LEU A 5 -6.32 20.61 9.21
N ALA A 6 -6.45 19.85 8.13
CA ALA A 6 -6.36 20.35 6.76
C ALA A 6 -7.63 21.08 6.28
N GLY A 7 -8.64 21.26 7.14
CA GLY A 7 -9.89 21.96 6.82
C GLY A 7 -10.97 21.11 6.16
N ALA A 8 -10.81 19.78 6.13
CA ALA A 8 -11.83 18.91 5.55
C ALA A 8 -13.05 18.78 6.49
N GLU A 9 -14.24 18.89 5.93
CA GLU A 9 -15.47 18.42 6.55
C GLU A 9 -15.53 16.90 6.44
N LEU A 10 -15.64 16.21 7.58
CA LEU A 10 -15.50 14.76 7.64
C LEU A 10 -16.83 14.10 7.99
N VAL A 11 -17.34 13.27 7.07
CA VAL A 11 -18.50 12.40 7.29
C VAL A 11 -17.99 10.98 7.56
N GLU A 12 -18.04 10.56 8.82
CA GLU A 12 -17.62 9.22 9.24
C GLU A 12 -18.78 8.22 9.07
N VAL A 13 -18.54 7.14 8.36
CA VAL A 13 -19.52 6.06 8.15
C VAL A 13 -19.00 4.75 8.72
N PRO A 14 -19.88 3.86 9.25
CA PRO A 14 -19.48 2.53 9.70
C PRO A 14 -18.81 1.72 8.58
N ALA A 15 -17.78 0.94 8.93
CA ALA A 15 -17.11 0.06 7.99
C ALA A 15 -18.10 -1.00 7.44
N GLN A 16 -18.18 -1.11 6.12
CA GLN A 16 -19.04 -2.04 5.41
C GLN A 16 -18.28 -2.70 4.25
N PRO A 17 -18.58 -3.97 3.91
CA PRO A 17 -18.03 -4.61 2.71
C PRO A 17 -18.39 -3.83 1.44
N TYR A 18 -17.56 -3.89 0.41
CA TYR A 18 -17.76 -3.16 -0.86
C TYR A 18 -19.14 -3.45 -1.51
N LYS A 19 -19.68 -4.65 -1.36
CA LYS A 19 -21.01 -5.02 -1.88
C LYS A 19 -22.16 -4.28 -1.19
N ASN A 20 -21.96 -3.78 0.04
CA ASN A 20 -22.97 -3.03 0.78
C ASN A 20 -23.13 -1.62 0.15
N PRO A 21 -24.35 -1.13 -0.11
CA PRO A 21 -24.56 0.22 -0.64
C PRO A 21 -24.05 1.33 0.28
N ASN A 22 -23.91 1.07 1.58
CA ASN A 22 -23.37 2.02 2.56
C ASN A 22 -21.86 1.87 2.77
N ASN A 23 -21.15 1.08 1.93
CA ASN A 23 -19.70 1.15 1.87
C ASN A 23 -19.26 2.58 1.52
N TYR A 24 -18.21 3.06 2.16
CA TYR A 24 -17.75 4.46 2.03
C TYR A 24 -17.51 4.89 0.57
N VAL A 25 -17.02 4.01 -0.29
CA VAL A 25 -16.80 4.32 -1.72
C VAL A 25 -18.13 4.56 -2.43
N ARG A 26 -19.11 3.68 -2.22
CA ARG A 26 -20.44 3.82 -2.84
C ARG A 26 -21.24 4.99 -2.25
N TYR A 27 -21.12 5.19 -0.95
CA TYR A 27 -21.77 6.29 -0.26
C TYR A 27 -21.22 7.65 -0.73
N SER A 28 -19.89 7.80 -0.84
CA SER A 28 -19.27 9.06 -1.27
C SER A 28 -19.67 9.45 -2.71
N GLY A 29 -19.88 8.48 -3.60
CA GLY A 29 -20.41 8.76 -4.94
C GLY A 29 -21.83 9.38 -4.88
N ARG A 30 -22.76 8.74 -4.14
CA ARG A 30 -24.11 9.28 -3.98
C ARG A 30 -24.14 10.62 -3.26
N LEU A 31 -23.28 10.82 -2.25
CA LEU A 31 -23.13 12.10 -1.57
C LEU A 31 -22.67 13.20 -2.54
N ALA A 32 -21.68 12.92 -3.37
CA ALA A 32 -21.21 13.87 -4.37
C ALA A 32 -22.29 14.22 -5.41
N GLU A 33 -23.11 13.26 -5.84
CA GLU A 33 -24.26 13.51 -6.71
C GLU A 33 -25.31 14.41 -6.06
N GLU A 34 -25.57 14.24 -4.77
CA GLU A 34 -26.48 15.11 -4.02
C GLU A 34 -25.91 16.51 -3.84
N LEU A 35 -24.66 16.62 -3.41
CA LEU A 35 -23.99 17.92 -3.25
C LEU A 35 -23.86 18.66 -4.57
N ALA A 36 -23.64 17.95 -5.69
CA ALA A 36 -23.61 18.59 -7.01
C ALA A 36 -24.93 19.28 -7.40
N ARG A 37 -26.06 18.86 -6.80
CA ARG A 37 -27.37 19.48 -7.03
C ARG A 37 -27.71 20.59 -6.04
N THR A 38 -27.18 20.50 -4.83
CA THR A 38 -27.55 21.39 -3.72
C THR A 38 -26.55 22.50 -3.46
N GLU A 39 -25.27 22.27 -3.76
CA GLU A 39 -24.22 23.26 -3.53
C GLU A 39 -24.07 24.24 -4.69
N PRO A 40 -23.89 25.56 -4.40
CA PRO A 40 -23.80 26.60 -5.44
C PRO A 40 -22.67 26.38 -6.48
N ASN A 41 -21.57 25.79 -6.05
CA ASN A 41 -20.40 25.49 -6.89
C ASN A 41 -20.36 24.02 -7.36
N GLY A 42 -21.40 23.25 -7.06
CA GLY A 42 -21.45 21.83 -7.34
C GLY A 42 -20.48 21.01 -6.48
N ALA A 43 -20.28 19.74 -6.85
CA ALA A 43 -19.34 18.83 -6.21
C ALA A 43 -18.73 17.87 -7.23
N ILE A 44 -17.51 17.44 -6.96
CA ILE A 44 -16.80 16.45 -7.78
C ILE A 44 -16.45 15.25 -6.90
N TRP A 45 -16.81 14.04 -7.34
CA TRP A 45 -16.34 12.81 -6.74
C TRP A 45 -14.99 12.41 -7.35
N ALA A 46 -13.93 12.44 -6.55
CA ALA A 46 -12.59 12.09 -7.00
C ALA A 46 -12.47 10.63 -7.47
N ASN A 47 -13.27 9.70 -6.88
CA ASN A 47 -13.38 8.29 -7.29
C ASN A 47 -12.03 7.62 -7.57
N GLN A 48 -11.11 7.66 -6.61
CA GLN A 48 -9.72 7.24 -6.81
C GLN A 48 -9.52 5.81 -7.36
N PHE A 49 -10.51 4.93 -7.17
CA PHE A 49 -10.42 3.54 -7.63
C PHE A 49 -10.72 3.39 -9.13
N ASP A 50 -11.65 4.18 -9.66
CA ASP A 50 -12.15 4.01 -11.02
C ASP A 50 -11.99 5.26 -11.90
N ASN A 51 -11.52 6.37 -11.34
CA ASN A 51 -11.07 7.52 -12.12
C ASN A 51 -9.63 7.29 -12.62
N THR A 52 -9.48 7.08 -13.92
CA THR A 52 -8.18 6.79 -14.54
C THR A 52 -7.19 7.95 -14.54
N ALA A 53 -7.62 9.18 -14.19
CA ALA A 53 -6.69 10.28 -13.91
C ALA A 53 -5.65 9.91 -12.84
N ASN A 54 -6.01 9.01 -11.90
CA ASN A 54 -5.10 8.47 -10.91
C ASN A 54 -3.90 7.77 -11.58
N ARG A 55 -4.12 6.79 -12.45
CA ARG A 55 -3.01 6.11 -13.15
C ARG A 55 -2.30 7.03 -14.15
N HIS A 56 -3.03 7.96 -14.80
CA HIS A 56 -2.42 8.89 -15.74
C HIS A 56 -1.36 9.77 -15.07
N ALA A 57 -1.59 10.23 -13.86
CA ALA A 57 -0.58 10.97 -13.10
C ALA A 57 0.72 10.17 -12.95
N HIS A 58 0.63 8.87 -12.67
CA HIS A 58 1.81 8.01 -12.54
C HIS A 58 2.48 7.68 -13.88
N ILE A 59 1.71 7.64 -14.99
CA ILE A 59 2.27 7.50 -16.35
C ILE A 59 3.12 8.72 -16.70
N GLU A 60 2.62 9.92 -16.36
CA GLU A 60 3.23 11.18 -16.77
C GLU A 60 4.32 11.67 -15.82
N THR A 61 4.30 11.24 -14.56
CA THR A 61 5.25 11.72 -13.54
C THR A 61 6.06 10.59 -12.93
N THR A 62 5.48 9.73 -12.10
CA THR A 62 6.21 8.75 -11.28
C THR A 62 7.03 7.78 -12.13
N GLY A 63 6.49 7.26 -13.22
CA GLY A 63 7.21 6.36 -14.12
C GLY A 63 8.44 7.05 -14.77
N PRO A 64 8.28 8.20 -15.44
CA PRO A 64 9.40 9.00 -15.95
C PRO A 64 10.42 9.39 -14.89
N GLU A 65 9.98 9.83 -13.71
CA GLU A 65 10.89 10.17 -12.60
C GLU A 65 11.75 8.99 -12.14
N ILE A 66 11.16 7.79 -12.01
CA ILE A 66 11.91 6.58 -11.69
C ILE A 66 12.98 6.31 -12.78
N TRP A 67 12.58 6.40 -14.04
CA TRP A 67 13.50 6.20 -15.15
C TRP A 67 14.67 7.19 -15.13
N ASP A 68 14.37 8.46 -14.98
CA ASP A 68 15.38 9.55 -15.00
C ASP A 68 16.31 9.49 -13.78
N GLN A 69 15.76 9.29 -12.57
CA GLN A 69 16.54 9.23 -11.34
C GLN A 69 17.45 7.98 -11.27
N THR A 70 17.08 6.91 -11.95
CA THR A 70 17.94 5.73 -12.09
C THR A 70 18.90 5.83 -13.28
N GLY A 71 18.85 6.90 -14.06
CA GLY A 71 19.63 7.05 -15.28
C GLY A 71 19.30 5.99 -16.32
N GLY A 72 18.04 5.57 -16.40
CA GLY A 72 17.55 4.53 -17.30
C GLY A 72 18.03 3.11 -16.96
N ARG A 73 18.50 2.87 -15.74
CA ARG A 73 19.05 1.57 -15.28
C ARG A 73 18.11 0.77 -14.40
N VAL A 74 16.83 1.15 -14.30
CA VAL A 74 15.82 0.36 -13.61
C VAL A 74 15.47 -0.88 -14.45
N ASP A 75 15.60 -2.05 -13.84
CA ASP A 75 15.29 -3.34 -14.49
C ASP A 75 13.98 -3.93 -13.99
N GLY A 76 13.59 -3.60 -12.74
CA GLY A 76 12.36 -4.07 -12.11
C GLY A 76 11.69 -3.00 -11.26
N PHE A 77 10.35 -3.01 -11.26
CA PHE A 77 9.52 -2.22 -10.36
C PHE A 77 8.44 -3.10 -9.74
N THR A 78 8.26 -3.00 -8.44
CA THR A 78 7.19 -3.72 -7.74
C THR A 78 6.55 -2.88 -6.66
N CYS A 79 5.24 -3.00 -6.52
CA CYS A 79 4.51 -2.50 -5.36
C CYS A 79 3.16 -3.23 -5.18
N ALA A 80 2.56 -3.01 -4.02
CA ALA A 80 1.20 -3.45 -3.71
C ALA A 80 0.15 -2.56 -4.38
N VAL A 81 -1.09 -3.05 -4.37
CA VAL A 81 -2.22 -2.37 -4.98
C VAL A 81 -3.26 -1.96 -3.93
N GLY A 82 -3.50 -0.65 -3.84
CA GLY A 82 -4.71 -0.08 -3.26
C GLY A 82 -5.74 0.22 -4.36
N SER A 83 -5.62 1.35 -5.04
CA SER A 83 -6.45 1.69 -6.21
C SER A 83 -5.96 1.10 -7.54
N GLY A 84 -4.69 0.73 -7.60
CA GLY A 84 -4.03 0.27 -8.82
C GLY A 84 -3.34 1.37 -9.64
N GLY A 85 -3.59 2.63 -9.30
CA GLY A 85 -3.06 3.77 -10.06
C GLY A 85 -1.54 3.75 -10.16
N THR A 86 -0.83 3.56 -9.05
CA THR A 86 0.63 3.56 -9.01
C THR A 86 1.22 2.40 -9.81
N LEU A 87 0.81 1.16 -9.50
CA LEU A 87 1.37 -0.02 -10.16
C LEU A 87 1.12 0.01 -11.67
N ALA A 88 -0.14 0.21 -12.09
CA ALA A 88 -0.50 0.23 -13.51
C ALA A 88 0.09 1.46 -14.24
N GLY A 89 0.10 2.64 -13.62
CA GLY A 89 0.66 3.83 -14.23
C GLY A 89 2.17 3.74 -14.46
N VAL A 90 2.92 3.29 -13.45
CA VAL A 90 4.36 3.04 -13.59
C VAL A 90 4.62 1.93 -14.62
N ALA A 91 3.81 0.86 -14.61
CA ALA A 91 3.92 -0.22 -15.59
C ALA A 91 3.76 0.30 -17.03
N MET A 92 2.72 1.09 -17.30
CA MET A 92 2.47 1.65 -18.63
C MET A 92 3.61 2.57 -19.12
N ALA A 93 4.30 3.24 -18.21
CA ALA A 93 5.46 4.08 -18.53
C ALA A 93 6.75 3.28 -18.75
N LEU A 94 6.95 2.19 -18.00
CA LEU A 94 8.26 1.51 -17.93
C LEU A 94 8.33 0.14 -18.63
N GLN A 95 7.21 -0.63 -18.72
CA GLN A 95 7.21 -1.90 -19.49
C GLN A 95 7.63 -1.72 -20.94
N PRO A 96 7.23 -0.66 -21.67
CA PRO A 96 7.72 -0.42 -23.03
C PRO A 96 9.23 -0.19 -23.13
N LYS A 97 9.89 0.12 -22.02
CA LYS A 97 11.35 0.28 -21.89
C LYS A 97 12.06 -1.02 -21.46
N GLY A 98 11.31 -2.12 -21.31
CA GLY A 98 11.86 -3.42 -20.92
C GLY A 98 11.90 -3.69 -19.41
N VAL A 99 11.38 -2.77 -18.58
CA VAL A 99 11.35 -2.94 -17.12
C VAL A 99 10.31 -4.00 -16.73
N LYS A 100 10.71 -4.94 -15.88
CA LYS A 100 9.82 -5.97 -15.34
C LYS A 100 8.95 -5.41 -14.22
N ILE A 101 7.66 -5.74 -14.25
CA ILE A 101 6.69 -5.24 -13.26
C ILE A 101 6.19 -6.39 -12.38
N GLY A 102 6.31 -6.19 -11.07
CA GLY A 102 5.89 -7.14 -10.04
C GLY A 102 4.70 -6.65 -9.23
N LEU A 103 3.74 -7.51 -8.99
CA LEU A 103 2.66 -7.29 -8.03
C LEU A 103 3.03 -7.94 -6.68
N ALA A 104 3.14 -7.13 -5.63
CA ALA A 104 3.24 -7.61 -4.25
C ALA A 104 1.85 -7.54 -3.59
N ASP A 105 1.15 -8.66 -3.49
CA ASP A 105 -0.23 -8.71 -2.99
C ASP A 105 -0.25 -9.27 -1.56
N PRO A 106 -0.86 -8.58 -0.56
CA PRO A 106 -0.93 -9.12 0.79
C PRO A 106 -1.85 -10.34 0.86
N GLU A 107 -1.67 -11.20 1.85
CA GLU A 107 -2.66 -12.25 2.16
C GLU A 107 -4.04 -11.65 2.40
N GLY A 108 -5.09 -12.36 1.99
CA GLY A 108 -6.47 -11.88 2.04
C GLY A 108 -6.87 -10.93 0.90
N ALA A 109 -5.94 -10.60 -0.01
CA ALA A 109 -6.23 -9.92 -1.27
C ALA A 109 -6.37 -10.92 -2.42
N ALA A 110 -7.01 -10.52 -3.52
CA ALA A 110 -7.38 -11.43 -4.60
C ALA A 110 -6.62 -11.23 -5.92
N LEU A 111 -5.80 -10.18 -6.04
CA LEU A 111 -5.15 -9.87 -7.30
C LEU A 111 -4.06 -10.87 -7.67
N TYR A 112 -3.33 -11.39 -6.68
CA TYR A 112 -2.36 -12.47 -6.94
C TYR A 112 -3.04 -13.66 -7.61
N SER A 113 -4.15 -14.15 -7.06
CA SER A 113 -4.90 -15.27 -7.64
C SER A 113 -5.43 -14.92 -9.02
N PHE A 114 -6.00 -13.74 -9.19
CA PHE A 114 -6.52 -13.30 -10.49
C PHE A 114 -5.42 -13.28 -11.57
N TYR A 115 -4.26 -12.69 -11.31
CA TYR A 115 -3.20 -12.62 -12.33
C TYR A 115 -2.45 -13.93 -12.55
N THR A 116 -2.54 -14.91 -11.62
CA THR A 116 -1.89 -16.22 -11.76
C THR A 116 -2.81 -17.32 -12.25
N SER A 117 -4.11 -17.29 -11.89
CA SER A 117 -5.07 -18.34 -12.21
C SER A 117 -6.33 -17.86 -12.95
N GLY A 118 -6.55 -16.56 -13.03
CA GLY A 118 -7.77 -15.94 -13.60
C GLY A 118 -8.95 -15.89 -12.63
N GLU A 119 -8.80 -16.36 -11.40
CA GLU A 119 -9.86 -16.41 -10.41
C GLU A 119 -9.60 -15.45 -9.25
N PHE A 120 -10.68 -14.85 -8.72
CA PHE A 120 -10.60 -14.03 -7.51
C PHE A 120 -10.70 -14.91 -6.27
N ASP A 121 -9.55 -15.33 -5.75
CA ASP A 121 -9.44 -16.05 -4.48
C ASP A 121 -8.55 -15.27 -3.52
N SER A 122 -9.02 -15.11 -2.26
CA SER A 122 -8.39 -14.27 -1.25
C SER A 122 -8.18 -15.01 0.08
N PRO A 123 -7.38 -16.08 0.10
CA PRO A 123 -7.12 -16.83 1.31
C PRO A 123 -6.24 -16.03 2.29
N GLY A 124 -6.43 -16.32 3.58
CA GLY A 124 -5.69 -15.65 4.64
C GLY A 124 -6.23 -14.27 5.00
N SER A 125 -5.41 -13.50 5.67
CA SER A 125 -5.70 -12.11 6.05
C SER A 125 -4.39 -11.39 6.35
N SER A 126 -4.39 -10.06 6.22
CA SER A 126 -3.26 -9.22 6.58
C SER A 126 -3.71 -8.11 7.54
N ILE A 127 -2.81 -7.67 8.40
CA ILE A 127 -3.00 -6.49 9.25
C ILE A 127 -2.68 -5.18 8.52
N THR A 128 -2.14 -5.27 7.30
CA THR A 128 -1.83 -4.09 6.49
C THR A 128 -3.09 -3.35 6.07
N GLU A 129 -3.01 -2.03 6.01
CA GLU A 129 -4.12 -1.16 5.66
C GLU A 129 -3.83 -0.41 4.34
N GLY A 130 -4.89 -0.03 3.63
CA GLY A 130 -4.79 0.78 2.41
C GLY A 130 -4.41 0.02 1.14
N ILE A 131 -4.10 -1.26 1.24
CA ILE A 131 -3.77 -2.15 0.12
C ILE A 131 -4.58 -3.45 0.17
N GLY A 132 -4.50 -4.25 -0.88
CA GLY A 132 -5.26 -5.49 -1.04
C GLY A 132 -6.61 -5.25 -1.73
N GLN A 133 -6.74 -5.71 -2.96
CA GLN A 133 -7.95 -5.56 -3.77
C GLN A 133 -8.64 -6.89 -4.01
N GLY A 134 -9.99 -6.85 -4.02
CA GLY A 134 -10.85 -7.99 -4.35
C GLY A 134 -11.47 -7.90 -5.76
N ARG A 135 -11.07 -6.93 -6.59
CA ARG A 135 -11.58 -6.70 -7.94
C ARG A 135 -10.57 -5.99 -8.82
N ILE A 136 -10.77 -6.03 -10.13
CA ILE A 136 -10.08 -5.14 -11.05
C ILE A 136 -10.76 -3.77 -10.99
N THR A 137 -9.99 -2.75 -10.65
CA THR A 137 -10.40 -1.34 -10.72
C THR A 137 -10.18 -0.81 -12.13
N ALA A 138 -10.82 0.30 -12.51
CA ALA A 138 -10.56 0.90 -13.83
C ALA A 138 -9.08 1.32 -14.01
N ASN A 139 -8.37 1.62 -12.92
CA ASN A 139 -6.93 1.89 -12.97
C ASN A 139 -6.09 0.68 -13.37
N LEU A 140 -6.58 -0.55 -13.16
CA LEU A 140 -5.89 -1.80 -13.53
C LEU A 140 -6.29 -2.34 -14.90
N GLU A 141 -7.31 -1.79 -15.53
CA GLU A 141 -7.74 -2.24 -16.86
C GLU A 141 -6.62 -2.13 -17.89
N GLY A 142 -6.39 -3.23 -18.61
CA GLY A 142 -5.32 -3.32 -19.63
C GLY A 142 -3.90 -3.51 -19.06
N PHE A 143 -3.75 -3.60 -17.73
CA PHE A 143 -2.48 -3.91 -17.06
C PHE A 143 -2.35 -5.41 -16.78
N THR A 144 -1.13 -5.93 -16.95
CA THR A 144 -0.75 -7.27 -16.52
C THR A 144 0.68 -7.22 -15.95
N PRO A 145 0.92 -7.71 -14.72
CA PRO A 145 2.26 -7.80 -14.17
C PRO A 145 3.07 -8.92 -14.85
N ASP A 146 4.40 -8.76 -14.93
CA ASP A 146 5.31 -9.82 -15.35
C ASP A 146 5.48 -10.90 -14.27
N MET A 147 5.38 -10.48 -12.99
CA MET A 147 5.53 -11.32 -11.80
C MET A 147 4.48 -10.96 -10.77
N ALA A 148 4.07 -11.91 -9.95
CA ALA A 148 3.15 -11.66 -8.84
C ALA A 148 3.47 -12.57 -7.65
N TRP A 149 3.31 -12.04 -6.45
CA TRP A 149 3.54 -12.78 -5.20
C TRP A 149 2.47 -12.45 -4.17
N ARG A 150 2.04 -13.49 -3.44
CA ARG A 150 1.28 -13.32 -2.21
C ARG A 150 2.26 -13.19 -1.05
N ILE A 151 2.22 -12.06 -0.34
CA ILE A 151 3.14 -11.72 0.74
C ILE A 151 2.41 -11.84 2.08
N PRO A 152 2.80 -12.78 2.96
CA PRO A 152 2.24 -12.89 4.30
C PRO A 152 2.82 -11.84 5.26
N ASP A 153 2.05 -11.46 6.28
CA ASP A 153 2.51 -10.55 7.33
C ASP A 153 3.76 -11.06 8.05
N SER A 154 3.90 -12.38 8.19
CA SER A 154 5.09 -13.01 8.78
C SER A 154 6.39 -12.76 8.00
N GLU A 155 6.30 -12.41 6.73
CA GLU A 155 7.43 -11.99 5.89
C GLU A 155 7.60 -10.47 5.86
N ALA A 156 6.48 -9.72 5.75
CA ALA A 156 6.52 -8.26 5.62
C ALA A 156 6.90 -7.55 6.92
N LEU A 157 6.44 -8.02 8.08
CA LEU A 157 6.69 -7.35 9.35
C LEU A 157 8.16 -7.37 9.79
N PRO A 158 8.90 -8.49 9.71
CA PRO A 158 10.33 -8.49 9.99
C PRO A 158 11.10 -7.46 9.16
N VAL A 159 10.73 -7.28 7.89
CA VAL A 159 11.36 -6.28 7.01
C VAL A 159 11.18 -4.87 7.53
N ILE A 160 9.97 -4.50 8.00
CA ILE A 160 9.71 -3.16 8.56
C ILE A 160 10.52 -2.94 9.85
N PHE A 161 10.58 -3.96 10.71
CA PHE A 161 11.30 -3.89 11.98
C PHE A 161 12.81 -3.78 11.75
N ASP A 162 13.33 -4.51 10.76
CA ASP A 162 14.72 -4.47 10.36
C ASP A 162 15.12 -3.10 9.79
N LEU A 163 14.28 -2.53 8.91
CA LEU A 163 14.46 -1.18 8.37
C LEU A 163 14.43 -0.11 9.47
N LEU A 164 13.57 -0.26 10.48
CA LEU A 164 13.54 0.68 11.60
C LEU A 164 14.80 0.55 12.46
N GLU A 165 15.24 -0.66 12.77
CA GLU A 165 16.37 -0.91 13.66
C GLU A 165 17.71 -0.53 13.04
N HIS A 166 17.92 -0.83 11.75
CA HIS A 166 19.21 -0.69 11.08
C HIS A 166 19.34 0.55 10.19
N GLU A 167 18.20 1.03 9.63
CA GLU A 167 18.19 2.17 8.72
C GLU A 167 17.48 3.41 9.32
N GLY A 168 16.83 3.29 10.48
CA GLY A 168 16.07 4.38 11.08
C GLY A 168 14.76 4.72 10.35
N LEU A 169 14.30 3.84 9.47
CA LEU A 169 13.11 4.06 8.64
C LEU A 169 11.85 3.51 9.32
N CYS A 170 11.07 4.38 9.97
CA CYS A 170 9.79 4.03 10.57
C CYS A 170 8.67 4.05 9.52
N LEU A 171 8.29 2.87 9.01
CA LEU A 171 7.41 2.71 7.86
C LEU A 171 6.12 1.97 8.20
N GLY A 172 5.07 2.19 7.39
CA GLY A 172 3.80 1.48 7.45
C GLY A 172 3.84 0.08 6.84
N GLY A 173 2.78 -0.71 7.09
CA GLY A 173 2.70 -2.12 6.68
C GLY A 173 2.81 -2.34 5.17
N SER A 174 2.24 -1.45 4.37
CA SER A 174 2.33 -1.51 2.90
C SER A 174 3.76 -1.41 2.38
N SER A 175 4.63 -0.63 3.06
CA SER A 175 6.06 -0.58 2.72
C SER A 175 6.75 -1.93 2.96
N GLY A 176 6.37 -2.67 4.02
CA GLY A 176 6.86 -4.02 4.26
C GLY A 176 6.48 -5.01 3.17
N ILE A 177 5.21 -4.98 2.73
CA ILE A 177 4.74 -5.77 1.59
C ILE A 177 5.55 -5.44 0.32
N ASN A 178 5.77 -4.15 0.07
CA ASN A 178 6.51 -3.68 -1.10
C ASN A 178 7.97 -4.13 -1.09
N VAL A 179 8.66 -3.95 0.02
CA VAL A 179 10.08 -4.36 0.14
C VAL A 179 10.22 -5.88 0.11
N ALA A 180 9.32 -6.64 0.74
CA ALA A 180 9.28 -8.10 0.64
C ALA A 180 9.08 -8.55 -0.82
N GLY A 181 8.18 -7.90 -1.56
CA GLY A 181 8.00 -8.10 -3.00
C GLY A 181 9.27 -7.80 -3.79
N ALA A 182 9.95 -6.69 -3.48
CA ALA A 182 11.22 -6.33 -4.13
C ALA A 182 12.33 -7.35 -3.85
N ILE A 183 12.40 -7.90 -2.62
CA ILE A 183 13.33 -8.97 -2.27
C ILE A 183 13.05 -10.25 -3.08
N ARG A 184 11.77 -10.62 -3.25
CA ARG A 184 11.39 -11.77 -4.09
C ARG A 184 11.75 -11.52 -5.55
N MET A 185 11.45 -10.34 -6.07
CA MET A 185 11.82 -9.96 -7.43
C MET A 185 13.33 -10.03 -7.65
N ALA A 186 14.13 -9.53 -6.71
CA ALA A 186 15.59 -9.58 -6.76
C ALA A 186 16.13 -11.03 -6.77
N ARG A 187 15.53 -11.92 -6.00
CA ARG A 187 15.90 -13.34 -5.98
C ARG A 187 15.58 -14.03 -7.30
N GLU A 188 14.44 -13.72 -7.93
CA GLU A 188 14.04 -14.31 -9.20
C GLU A 188 14.82 -13.75 -10.39
N MET A 189 15.11 -12.45 -10.41
CA MET A 189 15.90 -11.80 -11.46
C MET A 189 17.40 -12.10 -11.35
N GLY A 190 17.89 -12.37 -10.14
CA GLY A 190 19.31 -12.60 -9.87
C GLY A 190 20.12 -11.33 -9.69
N PRO A 191 21.44 -11.43 -9.53
CA PRO A 191 22.31 -10.31 -9.25
C PRO A 191 22.48 -9.37 -10.46
N GLY A 192 22.81 -8.10 -10.19
CA GLY A 192 23.15 -7.12 -11.21
C GLY A 192 21.97 -6.29 -11.72
N HIS A 193 20.76 -6.46 -11.13
CA HIS A 193 19.57 -5.71 -11.50
C HIS A 193 19.27 -4.59 -10.51
N THR A 194 18.78 -3.48 -11.03
CA THR A 194 18.24 -2.36 -10.25
C THR A 194 16.73 -2.52 -10.11
N ILE A 195 16.27 -2.72 -8.88
CA ILE A 195 14.85 -2.87 -8.57
C ILE A 195 14.38 -1.69 -7.74
N VAL A 196 13.26 -1.10 -8.14
CA VAL A 196 12.64 0.03 -7.47
C VAL A 196 11.31 -0.40 -6.84
N THR A 197 11.05 0.07 -5.63
CA THR A 197 9.76 -0.07 -4.96
C THR A 197 9.35 1.21 -4.25
N VAL A 198 8.15 1.23 -3.65
CA VAL A 198 7.58 2.41 -3.00
C VAL A 198 7.58 2.23 -1.48
N LEU A 199 8.12 3.19 -0.75
CA LEU A 199 7.93 3.36 0.68
C LEU A 199 6.74 4.31 0.89
N CYS A 200 5.56 3.74 1.25
CA CYS A 200 4.27 4.42 1.09
C CYS A 200 4.00 5.50 2.13
N ASP A 201 4.11 5.16 3.40
CA ASP A 201 3.79 6.06 4.51
C ASP A 201 4.57 5.74 5.79
N TYR A 202 4.45 6.64 6.76
CA TYR A 202 5.14 6.51 8.05
C TYR A 202 4.42 5.54 9.00
N GLY A 203 5.21 4.74 9.71
CA GLY A 203 4.77 3.77 10.71
C GLY A 203 4.07 4.40 11.92
N THR A 204 4.28 5.68 12.19
CA THR A 204 3.66 6.41 13.32
C THR A 204 2.12 6.37 13.30
N ARG A 205 1.50 6.12 12.16
CA ARG A 205 0.04 5.94 12.02
C ARG A 205 -0.47 4.60 12.58
N TYR A 206 0.43 3.63 12.79
CA TYR A 206 0.09 2.23 13.07
C TYR A 206 0.55 1.77 14.45
N GLN A 207 0.74 2.70 15.42
CA GLN A 207 1.23 2.42 16.76
C GLN A 207 0.38 1.40 17.52
N THR A 208 -0.94 1.40 17.32
CA THR A 208 -1.87 0.50 18.01
C THR A 208 -1.90 -0.92 17.45
N LYS A 209 -1.34 -1.15 16.28
CA LYS A 209 -1.29 -2.46 15.61
C LYS A 209 0.15 -2.89 15.32
N LEU A 210 0.78 -2.25 14.33
CA LEU A 210 2.10 -2.60 13.81
C LEU A 210 3.22 -2.50 14.85
N PHE A 211 3.13 -1.52 15.75
CA PHE A 211 4.10 -1.26 16.83
C PHE A 211 3.53 -1.55 18.23
N ASN A 212 2.51 -2.42 18.29
CA ASN A 212 1.92 -2.89 19.55
C ASN A 212 2.26 -4.39 19.75
N PRO A 213 3.18 -4.72 20.70
CA PRO A 213 3.61 -6.09 20.89
C PRO A 213 2.48 -7.03 21.36
N ASP A 214 1.50 -6.53 22.11
CA ASP A 214 0.37 -7.35 22.58
C ASP A 214 -0.60 -7.67 21.43
N PHE A 215 -0.85 -6.69 20.56
CA PHE A 215 -1.62 -6.93 19.34
C PHE A 215 -0.94 -7.96 18.42
N LEU A 216 0.37 -7.82 18.20
CA LEU A 216 1.14 -8.75 17.36
C LEU A 216 1.12 -10.17 17.95
N ARG A 217 1.37 -10.33 19.25
CA ARG A 217 1.29 -11.63 19.94
C ARG A 217 -0.10 -12.26 19.85
N ALA A 218 -1.15 -11.47 20.05
CA ALA A 218 -2.54 -11.94 19.95
C ALA A 218 -2.89 -12.45 18.55
N LYS A 219 -2.18 -11.95 17.52
CA LYS A 219 -2.31 -12.38 16.14
C LYS A 219 -1.33 -13.49 15.71
N GLY A 220 -0.43 -13.93 16.59
CA GLY A 220 0.63 -14.89 16.27
C GLY A 220 1.68 -14.34 15.30
N LEU A 221 1.83 -13.01 15.26
CA LEU A 221 2.73 -12.31 14.35
C LEU A 221 4.11 -12.06 15.01
N PRO A 222 5.16 -11.87 14.21
CA PRO A 222 6.49 -11.56 14.71
C PRO A 222 6.52 -10.30 15.59
N VAL A 223 7.22 -10.37 16.71
CA VAL A 223 7.45 -9.23 17.61
C VAL A 223 8.96 -9.01 17.71
N PRO A 224 9.48 -7.85 17.31
CA PRO A 224 10.91 -7.59 17.37
C PRO A 224 11.38 -7.50 18.83
N HIS A 225 12.63 -7.90 19.07
CA HIS A 225 13.19 -8.01 20.43
C HIS A 225 13.20 -6.67 21.21
N TRP A 226 13.37 -5.56 20.51
CA TRP A 226 13.41 -4.24 21.13
C TRP A 226 12.04 -3.77 21.67
N MET A 227 10.92 -4.31 21.19
CA MET A 227 9.59 -4.03 21.76
C MET A 227 9.37 -4.69 23.13
N ALA A 228 10.19 -5.67 23.51
CA ALA A 228 10.12 -6.30 24.82
C ALA A 228 10.83 -5.50 25.93
N ARG A 229 11.48 -4.39 25.59
CA ARG A 229 12.18 -3.54 26.56
C ARG A 229 11.18 -2.91 27.53
N LYS A 230 11.42 -3.06 28.83
CA LYS A 230 10.65 -2.37 29.86
C LYS A 230 11.07 -0.91 29.93
N ALA A 231 10.15 -0.03 30.33
CA ALA A 231 10.49 1.34 30.65
C ALA A 231 11.59 1.36 31.72
N ALA A 232 12.61 2.16 31.51
CA ALA A 232 13.64 2.38 32.52
C ALA A 232 13.02 3.14 33.70
N PRO A 233 13.43 2.82 34.97
CA PRO A 233 13.05 3.64 36.10
C PRO A 233 13.62 5.05 35.93
N LEU A 234 12.99 6.03 36.59
CA LEU A 234 13.56 7.38 36.67
C LEU A 234 14.98 7.33 37.26
N PRO A 235 15.94 8.02 36.64
CA PRO A 235 17.28 8.11 37.18
C PRO A 235 17.27 8.80 38.55
N GLU A 236 18.21 8.43 39.45
CA GLU A 236 18.37 9.05 40.79
C GLU A 236 18.67 10.57 40.72
N VAL A 237 19.15 11.06 39.58
CA VAL A 237 19.42 12.48 39.33
C VAL A 237 18.16 13.30 39.03
N TYR A 238 16.99 12.64 38.86
CA TYR A 238 15.71 13.33 38.73
C TYR A 238 15.33 13.93 40.08
N GLN A 239 15.02 15.24 40.10
CA GLN A 239 14.52 15.98 41.28
C GLN A 239 13.11 16.46 40.95
N ASP A 240 12.17 16.25 41.90
CA ASP A 240 10.78 16.73 41.79
C ASP A 240 10.67 18.27 41.92
#